data_066e3e271eb28be40873ce8e4881fe20
#
_entry.id   066e3e271eb28be40873ce8e4881fe20
#
_cell.length_a   1.000
_cell.length_b   1.000
_cell.length_c   1.000
_cell.angle_alpha   90.00
_cell.angle_beta   90.00
_cell.angle_gamma   90.00
#
_symmetry.space_group_name_H-M   'P 1'
#
loop_
_entity.id
_entity.type
_entity.pdbx_description
1 polymer ?
#
loop_
_entity_poly.entity_id
_entity_poly.type
_entity_poly.pdbx_seq_one_letter_code
_entity_poly.pdbx_strand_id
1 'polypeptide(L)'
;MTKAKSPIPAGFRSLTQYLILDHAADFLKFIEGAFGASEKFLMRDADGIIRHAEAQLGESILEFAGACGQWKAMPAGLHYYVRNSDEVYAQALKAGGTSLYEPANRDYGDREAGVRDPAGNFWFISTHTAGNSFKPVTLQDLNSYFSVKDSARFLDFLEKTFRAETVDKHVGKDGSIAHAKVRIGDTVVELSEGRAPWGPRAVGHHYYVENCDQVFAQGLTSGCTELQPVTDQFYGDRSGSLLDPWGNHWYIASHLEDLTPEEIQQRAAAAGRQ
;
A
#
# COMPACT_ATOMS: atom_id res chain seq x y z
N MET A 1 -6.61 -29.02 6.77
CA MET A 1 -5.84 -27.76 6.75
C MET A 1 -4.69 -27.95 5.78
N THR A 2 -4.66 -27.16 4.73
CA THR A 2 -3.60 -27.25 3.72
C THR A 2 -2.50 -26.25 4.10
N LYS A 3 -1.32 -26.75 4.45
CA LYS A 3 -0.17 -25.90 4.74
C LYS A 3 0.11 -25.02 3.51
N ALA A 4 0.36 -23.73 3.73
CA ALA A 4 0.72 -22.80 2.67
C ALA A 4 1.97 -23.27 1.90
N LYS A 5 1.96 -23.08 0.60
CA LYS A 5 3.08 -23.44 -0.28
C LYS A 5 4.15 -22.36 -0.34
N SER A 6 3.80 -21.15 0.05
CA SER A 6 4.64 -19.96 0.04
C SER A 6 4.35 -19.11 1.28
N PRO A 7 5.33 -18.40 1.84
CA PRO A 7 5.09 -17.42 2.90
C PRO A 7 4.32 -16.16 2.42
N ILE A 8 4.06 -16.07 1.13
CA ILE A 8 3.30 -15.00 0.47
C ILE A 8 2.05 -15.64 -0.15
N PRO A 9 0.84 -15.15 0.12
CA PRO A 9 -0.39 -15.66 -0.50
C PRO A 9 -0.37 -15.54 -2.04
N ALA A 10 -1.09 -16.42 -2.71
CA ALA A 10 -1.16 -16.40 -4.17
C ALA A 10 -1.74 -15.07 -4.69
N GLY A 11 -1.05 -14.45 -5.64
CA GLY A 11 -1.43 -13.16 -6.23
C GLY A 11 -0.93 -11.93 -5.49
N PHE A 12 -0.39 -12.08 -4.28
CA PHE A 12 0.24 -11.01 -3.52
C PHE A 12 1.73 -10.88 -3.85
N ARG A 13 2.29 -9.73 -3.49
CA ARG A 13 3.73 -9.49 -3.43
C ARG A 13 4.21 -9.46 -1.98
N SER A 14 5.52 -9.43 -1.78
CA SER A 14 6.11 -9.28 -0.44
C SER A 14 5.54 -8.09 0.31
N LEU A 15 5.36 -6.96 -0.38
CA LEU A 15 4.80 -5.76 0.21
C LEU A 15 3.55 -5.34 -0.57
N THR A 16 2.41 -5.31 0.12
CA THR A 16 1.12 -4.88 -0.41
C THR A 16 0.65 -3.65 0.36
N GLN A 17 0.17 -2.64 -0.35
CA GLN A 17 -0.35 -1.45 0.30
C GLN A 17 -1.67 -1.75 1.01
N TYR A 18 -1.77 -1.31 2.28
CA TYR A 18 -2.95 -1.47 3.13
C TYR A 18 -3.46 -0.10 3.58
N LEU A 19 -4.66 0.28 3.18
CA LEU A 19 -5.25 1.57 3.52
C LEU A 19 -6.26 1.44 4.67
N ILE A 20 -6.20 2.38 5.60
CA ILE A 20 -7.27 2.56 6.61
C ILE A 20 -8.02 3.84 6.26
N LEU A 21 -9.34 3.74 6.04
CA LEU A 21 -10.12 4.79 5.41
C LEU A 21 -11.41 5.10 6.19
N ASP A 22 -11.76 6.37 6.37
CA ASP A 22 -13.03 6.77 6.99
C ASP A 22 -14.23 6.37 6.12
N HIS A 23 -14.08 6.36 4.79
CA HIS A 23 -15.13 6.10 3.81
C HIS A 23 -14.77 4.94 2.87
N ALA A 24 -14.39 3.79 3.44
CA ALA A 24 -13.91 2.63 2.67
C ALA A 24 -14.91 2.12 1.61
N ALA A 25 -16.22 2.24 1.85
CA ALA A 25 -17.24 1.84 0.88
C ALA A 25 -17.32 2.80 -0.33
N ASP A 26 -17.14 4.09 -0.12
CA ASP A 26 -17.11 5.07 -1.22
C ASP A 26 -15.77 4.99 -1.96
N PHE A 27 -14.70 4.68 -1.26
CA PHE A 27 -13.40 4.38 -1.88
C PHE A 27 -13.48 3.18 -2.83
N LEU A 28 -14.14 2.07 -2.42
CA LEU A 28 -14.33 0.91 -3.29
C LEU A 28 -15.04 1.30 -4.59
N LYS A 29 -16.18 2.01 -4.50
CA LYS A 29 -16.91 2.51 -5.68
C LYS A 29 -16.05 3.43 -6.55
N PHE A 30 -15.22 4.26 -5.92
CA PHE A 30 -14.32 5.15 -6.65
C PHE A 30 -13.31 4.37 -7.47
N ILE A 31 -12.58 3.40 -6.88
CA ILE A 31 -11.57 2.63 -7.61
C ILE A 31 -12.18 1.73 -8.69
N GLU A 32 -13.39 1.20 -8.47
CA GLU A 32 -14.14 0.48 -9.50
C GLU A 32 -14.49 1.40 -10.68
N GLY A 33 -15.05 2.58 -10.41
CA GLY A 33 -15.47 3.52 -11.45
C GLY A 33 -14.33 4.25 -12.16
N ALA A 34 -13.27 4.58 -11.43
CA ALA A 34 -12.12 5.35 -11.94
C ALA A 34 -11.10 4.44 -12.66
N PHE A 35 -10.84 3.29 -12.11
CA PHE A 35 -9.70 2.45 -12.48
C PHE A 35 -10.10 1.06 -12.99
N GLY A 36 -11.39 0.72 -12.95
CA GLY A 36 -11.85 -0.62 -13.30
C GLY A 36 -11.37 -1.70 -12.34
N ALA A 37 -11.17 -1.32 -11.07
CA ALA A 37 -10.76 -2.29 -10.04
C ALA A 37 -11.79 -3.41 -9.90
N SER A 38 -11.34 -4.63 -9.66
CA SER A 38 -12.20 -5.76 -9.36
C SER A 38 -12.03 -6.20 -7.91
N GLU A 39 -13.17 -6.36 -7.21
CA GLU A 39 -13.19 -6.92 -5.86
C GLU A 39 -12.68 -8.37 -5.89
N LYS A 40 -11.74 -8.71 -5.03
CA LYS A 40 -11.18 -10.05 -4.84
C LYS A 40 -11.70 -10.68 -3.57
N PHE A 41 -11.77 -9.89 -2.52
CA PHE A 41 -12.28 -10.29 -1.22
C PHE A 41 -12.93 -9.10 -0.53
N LEU A 42 -14.04 -9.34 0.19
CA LEU A 42 -14.73 -8.31 0.96
C LEU A 42 -15.35 -8.91 2.23
N MET A 43 -14.94 -8.39 3.37
CA MET A 43 -15.50 -8.72 4.68
C MET A 43 -16.11 -7.47 5.30
N ARG A 44 -17.39 -7.57 5.69
CA ARG A 44 -18.12 -6.53 6.41
C ARG A 44 -18.60 -7.05 7.76
N ASP A 45 -18.69 -6.16 8.72
CA ASP A 45 -19.39 -6.46 9.97
C ASP A 45 -20.92 -6.30 9.84
N ALA A 46 -21.61 -6.54 10.96
CA ALA A 46 -23.07 -6.44 11.03
C ALA A 46 -23.62 -5.03 10.73
N ASP A 47 -22.81 -3.98 10.95
CA ASP A 47 -23.14 -2.59 10.65
C ASP A 47 -22.81 -2.20 9.21
N GLY A 48 -22.28 -3.15 8.40
CA GLY A 48 -21.90 -2.95 7.01
C GLY A 48 -20.56 -2.26 6.81
N ILE A 49 -19.78 -2.05 7.87
CA ILE A 49 -18.43 -1.47 7.80
C ILE A 49 -17.47 -2.49 7.19
N ILE A 50 -16.69 -2.05 6.21
CA ILE A 50 -15.63 -2.89 5.61
C ILE A 50 -14.53 -3.12 6.65
N ARG A 51 -14.37 -4.37 7.07
CA ARG A 51 -13.32 -4.79 8.02
C ARG A 51 -12.06 -5.24 7.31
N HIS A 52 -12.20 -5.73 6.10
CA HIS A 52 -11.11 -6.03 5.20
C HIS A 52 -11.64 -6.11 3.77
N ALA A 53 -10.89 -5.60 2.83
CA ALA A 53 -11.15 -5.74 1.40
C ALA A 53 -9.85 -5.84 0.61
N GLU A 54 -9.92 -6.61 -0.47
CA GLU A 54 -8.86 -6.75 -1.46
C GLU A 54 -9.42 -6.38 -2.83
N ALA A 55 -8.75 -5.49 -3.53
CA ALA A 55 -9.10 -5.08 -4.88
C ALA A 55 -7.92 -5.26 -5.83
N GLN A 56 -8.20 -5.77 -7.02
CA GLN A 56 -7.21 -5.90 -8.09
C GLN A 56 -7.21 -4.63 -8.95
N LEU A 57 -6.04 -3.99 -9.08
CA LEU A 57 -5.78 -2.87 -9.97
C LEU A 57 -4.63 -3.24 -10.93
N GLY A 58 -4.95 -3.52 -12.20
CA GLY A 58 -3.96 -4.08 -13.11
C GLY A 58 -3.39 -5.40 -12.60
N GLU A 59 -2.08 -5.49 -12.44
CA GLU A 59 -1.39 -6.66 -11.87
C GLU A 59 -1.20 -6.58 -10.34
N SER A 60 -1.65 -5.50 -9.69
CA SER A 60 -1.42 -5.24 -8.28
C SER A 60 -2.67 -5.49 -7.44
N ILE A 61 -2.49 -5.98 -6.21
CA ILE A 61 -3.53 -6.02 -5.19
C ILE A 61 -3.38 -4.78 -4.29
N LEU A 62 -4.50 -4.21 -3.91
CA LEU A 62 -4.64 -3.16 -2.91
C LEU A 62 -5.55 -3.67 -1.80
N GLU A 63 -5.07 -3.62 -0.56
CA GLU A 63 -5.85 -3.95 0.63
C GLU A 63 -6.36 -2.69 1.31
N PHE A 64 -7.55 -2.75 1.91
CA PHE A 64 -8.08 -1.65 2.70
C PHE A 64 -9.14 -2.08 3.70
N ALA A 65 -9.33 -1.24 4.72
CA ALA A 65 -10.36 -1.41 5.73
C ALA A 65 -10.94 -0.05 6.15
N GLY A 66 -12.13 -0.08 6.74
CA GLY A 66 -12.72 1.07 7.42
C GLY A 66 -11.99 1.40 8.72
N ALA A 67 -11.78 2.69 8.98
CA ALA A 67 -11.21 3.16 10.22
C ALA A 67 -12.08 2.76 11.42
N CYS A 68 -11.46 2.24 12.47
CA CYS A 68 -12.17 1.86 13.69
C CYS A 68 -11.22 1.80 14.90
N GLY A 69 -11.74 2.18 16.06
CA GLY A 69 -10.99 2.09 17.32
C GLY A 69 -9.63 2.80 17.26
N GLN A 70 -8.55 2.05 17.45
CA GLN A 70 -7.18 2.56 17.34
C GLN A 70 -6.71 2.78 15.91
N TRP A 71 -7.33 2.12 14.92
CA TRP A 71 -6.98 2.21 13.51
C TRP A 71 -7.62 3.47 12.90
N LYS A 72 -6.84 4.53 12.85
CA LYS A 72 -7.28 5.82 12.31
C LYS A 72 -7.06 5.89 10.82
N ALA A 73 -7.89 6.66 10.11
CA ALA A 73 -7.72 6.88 8.70
C ALA A 73 -6.34 7.48 8.38
N MET A 74 -5.69 6.91 7.37
CA MET A 74 -4.36 7.29 6.89
C MET A 74 -4.40 7.47 5.37
N PRO A 75 -4.83 8.64 4.87
CA PRO A 75 -4.80 8.90 3.43
C PRO A 75 -3.38 8.82 2.88
N ALA A 76 -3.16 7.95 1.90
CA ALA A 76 -1.85 7.62 1.35
C ALA A 76 -1.56 8.29 0.00
N GLY A 77 -0.30 8.23 -0.43
CA GLY A 77 0.13 8.47 -1.80
C GLY A 77 0.23 7.15 -2.58
N LEU A 78 -0.30 7.16 -3.79
CA LEU A 78 -0.39 6.01 -4.69
C LEU A 78 0.06 6.42 -6.08
N HIS A 79 1.09 5.77 -6.63
CA HIS A 79 1.51 5.99 -8.00
C HIS A 79 0.96 4.86 -8.87
N TYR A 80 0.07 5.18 -9.79
CA TYR A 80 -0.63 4.20 -10.62
C TYR A 80 -0.29 4.38 -12.10
N TYR A 81 0.42 3.40 -12.65
CA TYR A 81 0.76 3.37 -14.06
C TYR A 81 -0.36 2.75 -14.89
N VAL A 82 -0.80 3.50 -15.90
CA VAL A 82 -1.88 3.14 -16.82
C VAL A 82 -1.46 3.38 -18.26
N ARG A 83 -2.17 2.76 -19.22
CA ARG A 83 -1.86 2.93 -20.65
C ARG A 83 -2.18 4.33 -21.19
N ASN A 84 -3.14 5.03 -20.58
CA ASN A 84 -3.56 6.37 -20.97
C ASN A 84 -3.96 7.18 -19.73
N SER A 85 -3.03 7.97 -19.23
CA SER A 85 -3.24 8.77 -18.01
C SER A 85 -4.29 9.88 -18.21
N ASP A 86 -4.46 10.43 -19.43
CA ASP A 86 -5.49 11.43 -19.70
C ASP A 86 -6.90 10.85 -19.57
N GLU A 87 -7.12 9.67 -20.12
CA GLU A 87 -8.41 8.98 -20.08
C GLU A 87 -8.75 8.56 -18.65
N VAL A 88 -7.80 7.95 -17.94
CA VAL A 88 -8.00 7.50 -16.55
C VAL A 88 -8.18 8.67 -15.61
N TYR A 89 -7.48 9.78 -15.80
CA TYR A 89 -7.72 11.03 -15.08
C TYR A 89 -9.16 11.53 -15.25
N ALA A 90 -9.65 11.58 -16.50
CA ALA A 90 -11.03 12.00 -16.78
C ALA A 90 -12.07 11.06 -16.12
N GLN A 91 -11.80 9.74 -16.15
CA GLN A 91 -12.63 8.75 -15.46
C GLN A 91 -12.63 8.95 -13.93
N ALA A 92 -11.46 9.22 -13.35
CA ALA A 92 -11.32 9.47 -11.92
C ALA A 92 -12.10 10.71 -11.46
N LEU A 93 -12.07 11.79 -12.23
CA LEU A 93 -12.89 12.98 -11.96
C LEU A 93 -14.39 12.66 -12.04
N LYS A 94 -14.81 11.90 -13.05
CA LYS A 94 -16.20 11.45 -13.21
C LYS A 94 -16.66 10.55 -12.08
N ALA A 95 -15.75 9.75 -11.52
CA ALA A 95 -16.01 8.88 -10.37
C ALA A 95 -16.03 9.62 -9.02
N GLY A 96 -15.84 10.95 -9.00
CA GLY A 96 -15.91 11.77 -7.78
C GLY A 96 -14.55 12.23 -7.24
N GLY A 97 -13.47 11.96 -7.95
CA GLY A 97 -12.15 12.49 -7.63
C GLY A 97 -12.06 14.01 -7.83
N THR A 98 -11.15 14.64 -7.10
CA THR A 98 -10.84 16.07 -7.24
C THR A 98 -9.45 16.22 -7.87
N SER A 99 -9.34 17.06 -8.92
CA SER A 99 -8.05 17.35 -9.54
C SER A 99 -7.07 17.98 -8.55
N LEU A 100 -5.87 17.45 -8.50
CA LEU A 100 -4.70 18.08 -7.88
C LEU A 100 -3.90 18.85 -8.93
N TYR A 101 -3.74 18.25 -10.10
CA TYR A 101 -3.18 18.87 -11.31
C TYR A 101 -3.58 18.07 -12.55
N GLU A 102 -3.68 18.77 -13.68
CA GLU A 102 -4.05 18.19 -14.97
C GLU A 102 -2.91 17.35 -15.58
N PRO A 103 -3.22 16.45 -16.55
CA PRO A 103 -2.21 15.67 -17.24
C PRO A 103 -1.16 16.53 -17.93
N ALA A 104 0.10 16.31 -17.61
CA ALA A 104 1.24 17.00 -18.20
C ALA A 104 2.43 16.07 -18.41
N ASN A 105 3.23 16.31 -19.43
CA ASN A 105 4.49 15.61 -19.61
C ASN A 105 5.50 16.08 -18.57
N ARG A 106 6.16 15.13 -17.94
CA ARG A 106 7.17 15.35 -16.91
C ARG A 106 8.57 15.13 -17.50
N ASP A 107 9.56 15.79 -16.94
CA ASP A 107 10.96 15.71 -17.37
C ASP A 107 11.61 14.35 -17.10
N TYR A 108 11.03 13.57 -16.19
CA TYR A 108 11.43 12.18 -15.90
C TYR A 108 10.82 11.12 -16.84
N GLY A 109 10.11 11.53 -17.89
CA GLY A 109 9.64 10.65 -18.97
C GLY A 109 8.24 10.08 -18.79
N ASP A 110 7.43 10.64 -17.91
CA ASP A 110 6.03 10.24 -17.72
C ASP A 110 5.07 11.35 -18.17
N ARG A 111 3.89 10.94 -18.62
CA ARG A 111 2.72 11.80 -18.69
C ARG A 111 1.86 11.53 -17.49
N GLU A 112 1.72 12.50 -16.60
CA GLU A 112 1.18 12.31 -15.25
C GLU A 112 0.13 13.36 -14.90
N ALA A 113 -0.91 12.90 -14.18
CA ALA A 113 -1.95 13.72 -13.57
C ALA A 113 -2.09 13.37 -12.09
N GLY A 114 -2.57 14.31 -11.28
CA GLY A 114 -2.85 14.09 -9.86
C GLY A 114 -4.35 14.17 -9.56
N VAL A 115 -4.86 13.21 -8.82
CA VAL A 115 -6.24 13.18 -8.33
C VAL A 115 -6.27 12.87 -6.83
N ARG A 116 -7.12 13.56 -6.10
CA ARG A 116 -7.49 13.19 -4.73
C ARG A 116 -8.82 12.45 -4.78
N ASP A 117 -8.87 11.24 -4.23
CA ASP A 117 -10.10 10.46 -4.14
C ASP A 117 -11.02 10.95 -3.00
N PRO A 118 -12.28 10.47 -2.92
CA PRO A 118 -13.22 10.84 -1.85
C PRO A 118 -12.76 10.47 -0.44
N ALA A 119 -11.87 9.47 -0.29
CA ALA A 119 -11.30 9.08 1.00
C ALA A 119 -10.02 9.88 1.37
N GLY A 120 -9.57 10.78 0.48
CA GLY A 120 -8.45 11.69 0.71
C GLY A 120 -7.09 11.18 0.26
N ASN A 121 -6.99 10.01 -0.38
CA ASN A 121 -5.74 9.52 -0.94
C ASN A 121 -5.35 10.34 -2.18
N PHE A 122 -4.06 10.42 -2.43
CA PHE A 122 -3.49 11.06 -3.61
C PHE A 122 -3.08 10.00 -4.61
N TRP A 123 -3.60 10.12 -5.82
CA TRP A 123 -3.28 9.27 -6.96
C TRP A 123 -2.44 10.05 -7.95
N PHE A 124 -1.22 9.58 -8.17
CA PHE A 124 -0.35 10.00 -9.26
C PHE A 124 -0.59 9.04 -10.42
N ILE A 125 -1.40 9.46 -11.39
CA ILE A 125 -1.84 8.62 -12.51
C ILE A 125 -0.90 8.87 -13.67
N SER A 126 -0.09 7.88 -14.03
CA SER A 126 1.00 8.05 -14.98
C SER A 126 0.96 7.06 -16.14
N THR A 127 1.43 7.54 -17.29
CA THR A 127 1.81 6.72 -18.45
C THR A 127 3.28 6.98 -18.73
N HIS A 128 4.12 5.94 -18.64
CA HIS A 128 5.52 6.06 -19.03
C HIS A 128 5.64 6.22 -20.54
N THR A 129 6.30 7.28 -20.99
CA THR A 129 6.40 7.66 -22.41
C THR A 129 7.78 7.39 -23.01
N ALA A 130 8.76 7.03 -22.16
CA ALA A 130 10.10 6.68 -22.58
C ALA A 130 10.23 5.14 -22.78
N GLY A 131 10.22 4.67 -24.03
CA GLY A 131 10.35 3.26 -24.37
C GLY A 131 9.04 2.59 -24.82
N ASN A 132 8.99 1.26 -24.71
CA ASN A 132 7.90 0.44 -25.26
C ASN A 132 6.88 -0.07 -24.21
N SER A 133 7.02 0.38 -22.96
CA SER A 133 6.15 -0.03 -21.86
C SER A 133 5.45 1.19 -21.26
N PHE A 134 4.18 1.03 -20.87
CA PHE A 134 3.41 2.08 -20.21
C PHE A 134 3.83 2.33 -18.76
N LYS A 135 4.72 1.50 -18.22
CA LYS A 135 5.34 1.66 -16.90
C LYS A 135 6.83 1.38 -16.96
N PRO A 136 7.66 1.96 -16.07
CA PRO A 136 9.06 1.59 -15.92
C PRO A 136 9.20 0.11 -15.55
N VAL A 137 10.22 -0.56 -16.10
CA VAL A 137 10.43 -2.02 -15.92
C VAL A 137 10.61 -2.41 -14.45
N THR A 138 11.08 -1.49 -13.62
CA THR A 138 11.32 -1.75 -12.18
C THR A 138 10.09 -1.56 -11.30
N LEU A 139 9.00 -0.98 -11.83
CA LEU A 139 7.79 -0.65 -11.06
C LEU A 139 6.64 -1.59 -11.39
N GLN A 140 5.70 -1.67 -10.45
CA GLN A 140 4.41 -2.36 -10.59
C GLN A 140 3.39 -1.43 -11.25
N ASP A 141 2.18 -1.92 -11.54
CA ASP A 141 1.09 -1.04 -11.98
C ASP A 141 0.74 -0.06 -10.86
N LEU A 142 0.56 -0.55 -9.64
CA LEU A 142 0.34 0.26 -8.45
C LEU A 142 1.56 0.24 -7.55
N ASN A 143 2.07 1.41 -7.19
CA ASN A 143 3.23 1.58 -6.34
C ASN A 143 2.88 2.46 -5.13
N SER A 144 3.37 2.05 -3.97
CA SER A 144 3.28 2.83 -2.75
C SER A 144 4.26 4.00 -2.80
N TYR A 145 3.81 5.18 -2.40
CA TYR A 145 4.62 6.39 -2.38
C TYR A 145 4.77 6.93 -0.96
N PHE A 146 5.95 6.78 -0.39
CA PHE A 146 6.30 7.37 0.90
C PHE A 146 6.68 8.85 0.74
N SER A 147 5.85 9.73 1.28
CA SER A 147 6.19 11.13 1.47
C SER A 147 6.49 11.34 2.95
N VAL A 148 7.76 11.45 3.33
CA VAL A 148 8.19 11.45 4.72
C VAL A 148 9.05 12.67 5.05
N LYS A 149 9.08 13.05 6.31
CA LYS A 149 10.06 14.02 6.82
C LYS A 149 11.36 13.29 7.16
N ASP A 150 12.50 13.92 6.88
CA ASP A 150 13.84 13.33 7.11
C ASP A 150 14.01 12.02 6.30
N SER A 151 13.77 12.14 5.00
CA SER A 151 13.73 11.02 4.05
C SER A 151 15.02 10.20 3.98
N ALA A 152 16.18 10.81 4.21
CA ALA A 152 17.46 10.11 4.26
C ALA A 152 17.53 9.14 5.44
N ARG A 153 17.08 9.56 6.63
CA ARG A 153 17.00 8.71 7.81
C ARG A 153 15.93 7.63 7.65
N PHE A 154 14.84 7.94 6.95
CA PHE A 154 13.80 6.93 6.65
C PHE A 154 14.35 5.84 5.71
N LEU A 155 15.12 6.20 4.69
CA LEU A 155 15.77 5.22 3.82
C LEU A 155 16.71 4.30 4.61
N ASP A 156 17.57 4.87 5.46
CA ASP A 156 18.43 4.12 6.37
C ASP A 156 17.65 3.14 7.28
N PHE A 157 16.49 3.59 7.77
CA PHE A 157 15.59 2.75 8.56
C PHE A 157 15.07 1.55 7.74
N LEU A 158 14.58 1.78 6.50
CA LEU A 158 14.11 0.70 5.62
C LEU A 158 15.21 -0.31 5.32
N GLU A 159 16.43 0.15 5.02
CA GLU A 159 17.58 -0.71 4.74
C GLU A 159 17.96 -1.58 5.96
N LYS A 160 18.03 -1.00 7.14
CA LYS A 160 18.41 -1.70 8.39
C LYS A 160 17.34 -2.62 8.92
N THR A 161 16.06 -2.23 8.79
CA THR A 161 14.94 -2.94 9.40
C THR A 161 14.36 -4.01 8.48
N PHE A 162 14.16 -3.68 7.23
CA PHE A 162 13.46 -4.52 6.25
C PHE A 162 14.38 -5.02 5.13
N ARG A 163 15.70 -4.81 5.25
CA ARG A 163 16.70 -5.19 4.24
C ARG A 163 16.38 -4.60 2.87
N ALA A 164 15.87 -3.39 2.87
CA ALA A 164 15.54 -2.67 1.64
C ALA A 164 16.80 -2.38 0.82
N GLU A 165 16.66 -2.36 -0.49
CA GLU A 165 17.75 -2.05 -1.43
C GLU A 165 17.39 -0.79 -2.22
N THR A 166 18.27 0.20 -2.22
CA THR A 166 18.13 1.37 -3.08
C THR A 166 18.33 0.98 -4.54
N VAL A 167 17.27 1.09 -5.36
CA VAL A 167 17.31 0.81 -6.81
C VAL A 167 17.78 2.04 -7.58
N ASP A 168 17.25 3.22 -7.21
CA ASP A 168 17.58 4.51 -7.80
C ASP A 168 17.36 5.61 -6.77
N LYS A 169 18.18 6.69 -6.80
CA LYS A 169 18.09 7.77 -5.82
C LYS A 169 18.59 9.09 -6.38
N HIS A 170 17.73 10.10 -6.29
CA HIS A 170 18.05 11.49 -6.56
C HIS A 170 18.09 12.29 -5.25
N VAL A 171 19.22 12.91 -4.96
CA VAL A 171 19.42 13.69 -3.72
C VAL A 171 19.35 15.18 -4.04
N GLY A 172 18.60 15.91 -3.26
CA GLY A 172 18.50 17.37 -3.34
C GLY A 172 19.77 18.07 -2.84
N LYS A 173 19.91 19.36 -3.14
CA LYS A 173 21.06 20.17 -2.70
C LYS A 173 21.21 20.26 -1.19
N ASP A 174 20.14 20.05 -0.45
CA ASP A 174 20.07 20.06 1.02
C ASP A 174 20.30 18.69 1.66
N GLY A 175 20.65 17.68 0.84
CA GLY A 175 20.89 16.30 1.29
C GLY A 175 19.64 15.45 1.48
N SER A 176 18.43 16.01 1.32
CA SER A 176 17.19 15.24 1.37
C SER A 176 17.01 14.41 0.09
N ILE A 177 16.20 13.36 0.17
CA ILE A 177 15.87 12.54 -1.00
C ILE A 177 14.75 13.24 -1.77
N ALA A 178 15.08 13.75 -2.96
CA ALA A 178 14.10 14.32 -3.87
C ALA A 178 13.18 13.23 -4.45
N HIS A 179 13.75 12.07 -4.78
CA HIS A 179 13.05 10.85 -5.19
C HIS A 179 13.95 9.64 -5.04
N ALA A 180 13.41 8.52 -4.59
CA ALA A 180 14.09 7.23 -4.63
C ALA A 180 13.13 6.10 -4.96
N LYS A 181 13.66 5.05 -5.59
CA LYS A 181 13.03 3.75 -5.75
C LYS A 181 13.74 2.77 -4.84
N VAL A 182 12.97 2.11 -4.01
CA VAL A 182 13.49 1.24 -2.94
C VAL A 182 12.82 -0.12 -3.04
N ARG A 183 13.61 -1.19 -3.14
CA ARG A 183 13.10 -2.56 -3.17
C ARG A 183 13.00 -3.13 -1.77
N ILE A 184 11.85 -3.70 -1.44
CA ILE A 184 11.59 -4.46 -0.22
C ILE A 184 11.04 -5.82 -0.67
N GLY A 185 11.81 -6.90 -0.50
CA GLY A 185 11.47 -8.20 -1.06
C GLY A 185 11.39 -8.15 -2.61
N ASP A 186 10.26 -8.52 -3.18
CA ASP A 186 10.00 -8.47 -4.63
C ASP A 186 9.26 -7.19 -5.09
N THR A 187 8.98 -6.26 -4.16
CA THR A 187 8.21 -5.04 -4.41
C THR A 187 9.12 -3.82 -4.41
N VAL A 188 8.91 -2.92 -5.36
CA VAL A 188 9.56 -1.59 -5.37
C VAL A 188 8.57 -0.54 -4.92
N VAL A 189 8.98 0.29 -3.96
CA VAL A 189 8.24 1.44 -3.46
C VAL A 189 8.96 2.73 -3.85
N GLU A 190 8.23 3.83 -3.85
CA GLU A 190 8.78 5.15 -4.13
C GLU A 190 8.83 5.99 -2.84
N LEU A 191 9.81 6.86 -2.75
CA LEU A 191 10.10 7.65 -1.55
C LEU A 191 10.55 9.06 -1.94
N SER A 192 10.04 10.07 -1.23
CA SER A 192 10.57 11.44 -1.30
C SER A 192 10.49 12.16 0.03
N GLU A 193 11.25 13.26 0.15
CA GLU A 193 11.05 14.24 1.22
C GLU A 193 9.69 14.89 1.10
N GLY A 194 8.89 14.79 2.16
CA GLY A 194 7.55 15.39 2.22
C GLY A 194 7.62 16.91 2.37
N ARG A 195 7.27 17.62 1.31
CA ARG A 195 7.26 19.10 1.25
C ARG A 195 5.91 19.62 0.74
N ALA A 196 5.56 20.83 1.14
CA ALA A 196 4.37 21.48 0.59
C ALA A 196 4.45 21.57 -0.95
N PRO A 197 3.34 21.31 -1.66
CA PRO A 197 2.01 20.96 -1.15
C PRO A 197 1.83 19.48 -0.77
N TRP A 198 2.84 18.62 -1.03
CA TRP A 198 2.84 17.17 -0.81
C TRP A 198 3.51 16.82 0.53
N GLY A 199 2.96 17.31 1.63
CA GLY A 199 3.50 17.09 2.97
C GLY A 199 3.60 15.60 3.36
N PRO A 200 4.28 15.28 4.48
CA PRO A 200 4.42 13.92 4.96
C PRO A 200 3.07 13.24 5.16
N ARG A 201 2.99 11.96 4.79
CA ARG A 201 1.80 11.11 4.89
C ARG A 201 2.20 9.74 5.38
N ALA A 202 1.52 9.26 6.41
CA ALA A 202 1.64 7.89 6.85
C ALA A 202 0.97 6.95 5.84
N VAL A 203 1.52 5.76 5.69
CA VAL A 203 0.97 4.70 4.84
C VAL A 203 0.97 3.39 5.61
N GLY A 204 0.06 2.49 5.25
CA GLY A 204 0.03 1.12 5.77
C GLY A 204 0.51 0.12 4.73
N HIS A 205 1.19 -0.91 5.20
CA HIS A 205 1.65 -2.02 4.36
C HIS A 205 1.46 -3.35 5.04
N HIS A 206 0.97 -4.32 4.28
CA HIS A 206 1.08 -5.73 4.62
C HIS A 206 2.42 -6.24 4.08
N TYR A 207 3.28 -6.75 4.96
CA TYR A 207 4.61 -7.22 4.60
C TYR A 207 4.73 -8.72 4.90
N TYR A 208 4.66 -9.52 3.85
CA TYR A 208 4.81 -10.96 3.88
C TYR A 208 6.28 -11.37 3.83
N VAL A 209 6.68 -12.17 4.80
CA VAL A 209 8.06 -12.67 5.00
C VAL A 209 8.07 -14.13 5.43
N GLU A 210 9.20 -14.81 5.29
CA GLU A 210 9.36 -16.20 5.75
C GLU A 210 9.23 -16.33 7.28
N ASN A 211 9.73 -15.36 8.04
CA ASN A 211 9.73 -15.36 9.50
C ASN A 211 9.30 -14.01 10.05
N CYS A 212 8.00 -13.86 10.27
CA CYS A 212 7.42 -12.61 10.76
C CYS A 212 7.89 -12.27 12.19
N ASP A 213 8.13 -13.27 13.06
CA ASP A 213 8.63 -13.02 14.41
C ASP A 213 10.00 -12.34 14.39
N GLN A 214 10.89 -12.78 13.50
CA GLN A 214 12.24 -12.19 13.37
C GLN A 214 12.17 -10.74 12.85
N VAL A 215 11.37 -10.48 11.80
CA VAL A 215 11.24 -9.16 11.22
C VAL A 215 10.53 -8.21 12.19
N PHE A 216 9.54 -8.68 12.91
CA PHE A 216 8.85 -7.94 13.95
C PHE A 216 9.81 -7.51 15.09
N ALA A 217 10.61 -8.45 15.62
CA ALA A 217 11.63 -8.17 16.63
C ALA A 217 12.68 -7.15 16.13
N GLN A 218 13.10 -7.26 14.85
CA GLN A 218 13.99 -6.29 14.21
C GLN A 218 13.35 -4.90 14.15
N GLY A 219 12.06 -4.80 13.82
CA GLY A 219 11.31 -3.55 13.81
C GLY A 219 11.31 -2.87 15.18
N LEU A 220 11.04 -3.61 16.25
CA LEU A 220 11.10 -3.10 17.63
C LEU A 220 12.51 -2.58 17.96
N THR A 221 13.55 -3.32 17.60
CA THR A 221 14.95 -2.91 17.82
C THR A 221 15.31 -1.64 17.03
N SER A 222 14.67 -1.41 15.89
CA SER A 222 14.86 -0.24 15.03
C SER A 222 14.01 0.98 15.45
N GLY A 223 13.25 0.88 16.55
CA GLY A 223 12.48 1.98 17.12
C GLY A 223 11.01 2.02 16.73
N CYS A 224 10.47 0.95 16.14
CA CYS A 224 9.02 0.80 15.96
C CYS A 224 8.33 0.57 17.32
N THR A 225 7.07 0.97 17.40
CA THR A 225 6.18 0.67 18.52
C THR A 225 5.26 -0.49 18.15
N GLU A 226 5.10 -1.45 19.06
CA GLU A 226 4.12 -2.52 18.89
C GLU A 226 2.70 -1.96 18.95
N LEU A 227 1.88 -2.29 17.94
CA LEU A 227 0.44 -2.04 17.92
C LEU A 227 -0.34 -3.32 18.27
N GLN A 228 0.12 -4.46 17.75
CA GLN A 228 -0.41 -5.79 18.06
C GLN A 228 0.74 -6.80 18.06
N PRO A 229 0.80 -7.69 19.06
CA PRO A 229 1.82 -8.74 19.12
C PRO A 229 1.64 -9.76 17.99
N VAL A 230 2.71 -10.46 17.65
CA VAL A 230 2.64 -11.55 16.66
C VAL A 230 1.83 -12.71 17.21
N THR A 231 0.76 -13.08 16.49
CA THR A 231 -0.13 -14.22 16.84
C THR A 231 -0.59 -14.91 15.57
N ASP A 232 -1.00 -16.19 15.72
CA ASP A 232 -1.65 -16.91 14.64
C ASP A 232 -3.07 -16.37 14.45
N GLN A 233 -3.40 -16.03 13.21
CA GLN A 233 -4.66 -15.39 12.84
C GLN A 233 -5.65 -16.42 12.31
N PHE A 234 -6.94 -16.15 12.49
CA PHE A 234 -8.01 -17.03 12.04
C PHE A 234 -8.04 -17.23 10.52
N TYR A 235 -7.49 -16.28 9.75
CA TYR A 235 -7.42 -16.30 8.28
C TYR A 235 -6.19 -17.01 7.72
N GLY A 236 -5.39 -17.67 8.56
CA GLY A 236 -4.31 -18.57 8.12
C GLY A 236 -2.92 -17.97 8.10
N ASP A 237 -2.75 -16.75 8.57
CA ASP A 237 -1.45 -16.11 8.73
C ASP A 237 -0.97 -16.11 10.18
N ARG A 238 0.32 -16.00 10.37
CA ARG A 238 0.92 -15.54 11.62
C ARG A 238 1.36 -14.09 11.42
N SER A 239 0.80 -13.16 12.20
CA SER A 239 1.05 -11.73 11.97
C SER A 239 1.02 -10.90 13.24
N GLY A 240 1.75 -9.78 13.20
CA GLY A 240 1.70 -8.70 14.17
C GLY A 240 1.79 -7.34 13.48
N SER A 241 1.56 -6.26 14.19
CA SER A 241 1.60 -4.92 13.61
C SER A 241 2.47 -3.95 14.39
N LEU A 242 3.20 -3.14 13.66
CA LEU A 242 4.14 -2.14 14.13
C LEU A 242 3.78 -0.75 13.61
N LEU A 243 4.10 0.26 14.41
CA LEU A 243 4.11 1.67 14.00
C LEU A 243 5.56 2.13 13.93
N ASP A 244 6.01 2.63 12.78
CA ASP A 244 7.35 3.15 12.66
C ASP A 244 7.46 4.61 13.20
N PRO A 245 8.67 5.17 13.37
CA PRO A 245 8.86 6.54 13.88
C PRO A 245 8.28 7.65 12.99
N TRP A 246 7.89 7.36 11.75
CA TRP A 246 7.24 8.28 10.81
C TRP A 246 5.73 8.14 10.79
N GLY A 247 5.17 7.17 11.56
CA GLY A 247 3.74 6.90 11.65
C GLY A 247 3.23 5.92 10.61
N ASN A 248 4.09 5.26 9.84
CA ASN A 248 3.65 4.22 8.91
C ASN A 248 3.30 2.94 9.68
N HIS A 249 2.26 2.24 9.21
CA HIS A 249 1.83 0.97 9.78
C HIS A 249 2.41 -0.19 8.98
N TRP A 250 2.96 -1.18 9.69
CA TRP A 250 3.54 -2.38 9.11
C TRP A 250 2.83 -3.60 9.70
N TYR A 251 2.03 -4.28 8.88
CA TYR A 251 1.42 -5.57 9.20
C TYR A 251 2.37 -6.65 8.72
N ILE A 252 3.23 -7.14 9.64
CA ILE A 252 4.26 -8.13 9.34
C ILE A 252 3.64 -9.52 9.44
N ALA A 253 3.68 -10.30 8.36
CA ALA A 253 3.01 -11.59 8.29
C ALA A 253 3.86 -12.69 7.65
N SER A 254 3.58 -13.93 8.04
CA SER A 254 3.97 -15.15 7.34
C SER A 254 2.71 -15.94 7.03
N HIS A 255 2.47 -16.26 5.76
CA HIS A 255 1.33 -17.06 5.34
C HIS A 255 1.58 -18.53 5.68
N LEU A 256 0.70 -19.11 6.51
CA LEU A 256 0.86 -20.47 7.05
C LEU A 256 -0.11 -21.48 6.43
N GLU A 257 -1.32 -21.07 6.08
CA GLU A 257 -2.38 -21.96 5.60
C GLU A 257 -3.13 -21.33 4.42
N ASP A 258 -3.28 -22.11 3.34
CA ASP A 258 -4.18 -21.75 2.23
C ASP A 258 -5.63 -22.10 2.64
N LEU A 259 -6.46 -21.09 2.91
CA LEU A 259 -7.86 -21.24 3.31
C LEU A 259 -8.81 -20.71 2.24
N THR A 260 -9.96 -21.37 2.12
CA THR A 260 -11.04 -20.83 1.28
C THR A 260 -11.78 -19.68 1.99
N PRO A 261 -12.47 -18.80 1.25
CA PRO A 261 -13.30 -17.75 1.86
C PRO A 261 -14.30 -18.29 2.88
N GLU A 262 -14.89 -19.46 2.63
CA GLU A 262 -15.83 -20.13 3.52
C GLU A 262 -15.17 -20.58 4.83
N GLU A 263 -13.95 -21.13 4.74
CA GLU A 263 -13.17 -21.52 5.93
C GLU A 263 -12.77 -20.31 6.76
N ILE A 264 -12.39 -19.18 6.12
CA ILE A 264 -12.09 -17.92 6.80
C ILE A 264 -13.33 -17.41 7.54
N GLN A 265 -14.50 -17.40 6.89
CA GLN A 265 -15.75 -16.97 7.52
C GLN A 265 -16.14 -17.85 8.72
N GLN A 266 -16.01 -19.18 8.59
CA GLN A 266 -16.28 -20.11 9.69
C GLN A 266 -15.35 -19.86 10.88
N ARG A 267 -14.05 -19.65 10.65
CA ARG A 267 -13.07 -19.35 11.70
C ARG A 267 -13.31 -17.96 12.32
N ALA A 268 -13.70 -16.97 11.54
CA ALA A 268 -14.07 -15.63 12.04
C ALA A 268 -15.27 -15.72 12.99
N ALA A 269 -16.31 -16.45 12.61
CA ALA A 269 -17.49 -16.68 13.45
C ALA A 269 -17.13 -17.40 14.75
N ALA A 270 -16.30 -18.45 14.70
CA ALA A 270 -15.83 -19.19 15.87
C ALA A 270 -14.97 -18.31 16.81
N ALA A 271 -14.25 -17.33 16.28
CA ALA A 271 -13.44 -16.38 17.04
C ALA A 271 -14.24 -15.17 17.58
N GLY A 272 -15.58 -15.14 17.38
CA GLY A 272 -16.45 -14.02 17.77
C GLY A 272 -16.20 -12.73 17.00
N ARG A 273 -15.64 -12.84 15.81
CA ARG A 273 -15.35 -11.73 14.88
C ARG A 273 -16.40 -11.74 13.75
N GLN A 274 -17.62 -11.34 14.07
CA GLN A 274 -18.72 -11.17 13.11
C GLN A 274 -18.92 -9.70 12.77
#